data_79ae7943a9242eae7cd66f180837e680
#
_entry.id   79ae7943a9242eae7cd66f180837e680
#
_cell.length_a   1.000
_cell.length_b   1.000
_cell.length_c   1.000
_cell.angle_alpha   90.00
_cell.angle_beta   90.00
_cell.angle_gamma   90.00
#
_symmetry.space_group_name_H-M   'P 1'
#
loop_
_entity.id
_entity.type
_entity.pdbx_description
1 polymer ?
#
loop_
_entity_poly.entity_id
_entity_poly.type
_entity_poly.pdbx_seq_one_letter_code
_entity_poly.pdbx_strand_id
1 'polypeptide(L)'
;MASSTPVVVAIVIAIILVGVAVYYVSTRPSLTTTTTLPPSSTTVTESTSYTTSMSSSMVSSTTSTSTTSVSSTTSTTTNMTSSLPAGATMLPYNPSNKTVFLYLDSSSSGNPLNYNGTGNDAIRVYIPAGWTLIVIYTNYASLNHNVVILQNTTATPNSSDVGNDGKILTVAGGTTTNYEGGISTGSTASTSVTLPAGIYWYACGVPGHALAGMWGTIIASTSVTTPYVIITS
;
A
#
# COMPACT_ATOMS: atom_id res chain seq x y z
N MET A 1 -40.55 -3.41 -25.09
CA MET A 1 -40.53 -3.46 -23.61
C MET A 1 -39.09 -3.65 -23.18
N ALA A 2 -38.48 -2.60 -22.63
CA ALA A 2 -37.07 -2.66 -22.22
C ALA A 2 -36.96 -3.40 -20.88
N SER A 3 -36.11 -4.40 -20.80
CA SER A 3 -35.90 -5.21 -19.58
C SER A 3 -35.30 -4.36 -18.48
N SER A 4 -36.01 -4.18 -17.38
CA SER A 4 -35.53 -3.43 -16.17
C SER A 4 -34.62 -4.26 -15.25
N THR A 5 -34.30 -5.48 -15.64
CA THR A 5 -33.54 -6.46 -14.85
C THR A 5 -32.11 -5.99 -14.44
N PRO A 6 -31.29 -5.34 -15.32
CA PRO A 6 -29.91 -4.96 -14.94
C PRO A 6 -29.86 -3.84 -13.91
N VAL A 7 -30.82 -2.91 -13.94
CA VAL A 7 -30.87 -1.79 -12.98
C VAL A 7 -31.23 -2.26 -11.58
N VAL A 8 -32.17 -3.19 -11.45
CA VAL A 8 -32.61 -3.76 -10.16
C VAL A 8 -31.46 -4.56 -9.52
N VAL A 9 -30.72 -5.34 -10.30
CA VAL A 9 -29.54 -6.11 -9.81
C VAL A 9 -28.46 -5.17 -9.28
N ALA A 10 -28.15 -4.08 -9.99
CA ALA A 10 -27.14 -3.10 -9.57
C ALA A 10 -27.54 -2.40 -8.24
N ILE A 11 -28.80 -2.07 -8.06
CA ILE A 11 -29.30 -1.44 -6.82
C ILE A 11 -29.21 -2.41 -5.64
N VAL A 12 -29.56 -3.68 -5.83
CA VAL A 12 -29.48 -4.71 -4.77
C VAL A 12 -28.05 -4.94 -4.34
N ILE A 13 -27.09 -5.01 -5.28
CA ILE A 13 -25.67 -5.16 -4.97
C ILE A 13 -25.16 -3.94 -4.19
N ALA A 14 -25.53 -2.72 -4.58
CA ALA A 14 -25.15 -1.51 -3.86
C ALA A 14 -25.65 -1.48 -2.41
N ILE A 15 -26.89 -1.91 -2.17
CA ILE A 15 -27.49 -1.99 -0.82
C ILE A 15 -26.77 -3.04 0.04
N ILE A 16 -26.41 -4.19 -0.52
CA ILE A 16 -25.68 -5.25 0.18
C ILE A 16 -24.28 -4.74 0.58
N LEU A 17 -23.57 -4.05 -0.32
CA LEU A 17 -22.23 -3.52 -0.05
C LEU A 17 -22.25 -2.46 1.06
N VAL A 18 -23.25 -1.58 1.08
CA VAL A 18 -23.42 -0.59 2.15
C VAL A 18 -23.78 -1.27 3.47
N GLY A 19 -24.66 -2.28 3.45
CA GLY A 19 -25.04 -3.05 4.64
C GLY A 19 -23.86 -3.79 5.27
N VAL A 20 -23.03 -4.43 4.47
CA VAL A 20 -21.80 -5.11 4.93
C VAL A 20 -20.79 -4.11 5.53
N ALA A 21 -20.62 -2.94 4.92
CA ALA A 21 -19.71 -1.91 5.45
C ALA A 21 -20.19 -1.38 6.81
N VAL A 22 -21.48 -1.11 6.97
CA VAL A 22 -22.09 -0.64 8.23
C VAL A 22 -22.01 -1.71 9.32
N TYR A 23 -22.29 -2.97 8.98
CA TYR A 23 -22.17 -4.09 9.92
C TYR A 23 -20.73 -4.26 10.42
N TYR A 24 -19.72 -4.16 9.51
CA TYR A 24 -18.31 -4.31 9.87
C TYR A 24 -17.79 -3.20 10.78
N VAL A 25 -18.26 -1.96 10.59
CA VAL A 25 -17.93 -0.83 11.48
C VAL A 25 -18.57 -0.98 12.86
N SER A 26 -19.81 -1.51 12.93
CA SER A 26 -20.57 -1.63 14.18
C SER A 26 -20.11 -2.80 15.07
N THR A 27 -19.44 -3.82 14.51
CA THR A 27 -19.02 -5.03 15.25
C THR A 27 -17.59 -5.03 15.75
N ARG A 28 -16.82 -3.93 15.53
CA ARG A 28 -15.45 -3.85 16.05
C ARG A 28 -15.45 -3.76 17.57
N PRO A 29 -14.81 -4.70 18.30
CA PRO A 29 -14.58 -4.53 19.72
C PRO A 29 -13.67 -3.32 19.94
N SER A 30 -14.05 -2.42 20.84
CA SER A 30 -13.20 -1.32 21.28
C SER A 30 -11.95 -1.88 21.94
N LEU A 31 -10.79 -1.75 21.30
CA LEU A 31 -9.50 -2.05 21.90
C LEU A 31 -9.24 -1.01 23.00
N THR A 32 -9.51 -1.38 24.26
CA THR A 32 -9.05 -0.62 25.42
C THR A 32 -7.54 -0.82 25.54
N THR A 33 -6.77 0.16 25.10
CA THR A 33 -5.32 0.18 25.27
C THR A 33 -5.02 0.46 26.75
N THR A 34 -4.74 -0.58 27.52
CA THR A 34 -4.18 -0.43 28.87
C THR A 34 -2.70 -0.08 28.71
N THR A 35 -2.37 1.20 28.86
CA THR A 35 -0.99 1.68 28.90
C THR A 35 -0.39 1.32 30.25
N THR A 36 0.36 0.21 30.33
CA THR A 36 1.24 -0.07 31.45
C THR A 36 2.53 0.72 31.27
N LEU A 37 2.76 1.71 32.11
CA LEU A 37 4.03 2.44 32.19
C LEU A 37 5.14 1.49 32.67
N PRO A 38 6.33 1.49 32.04
CA PRO A 38 7.46 0.72 32.55
C PRO A 38 7.99 1.34 33.84
N PRO A 39 8.55 0.54 34.77
CA PRO A 39 9.11 1.04 36.00
C PRO A 39 10.33 1.93 35.75
N SER A 40 10.36 3.09 36.43
CA SER A 40 11.44 4.07 36.38
C SER A 40 12.70 3.47 37.01
N SER A 41 13.71 3.15 36.23
CA SER A 41 15.04 2.79 36.71
C SER A 41 15.86 4.06 36.91
N THR A 42 16.11 4.37 38.17
CA THR A 42 17.01 5.45 38.60
C THR A 42 18.45 5.01 38.37
N THR A 43 19.12 5.53 37.35
CA THR A 43 20.56 5.35 37.19
C THR A 43 21.26 6.57 37.75
N VAL A 44 22.05 6.37 38.79
CA VAL A 44 22.98 7.36 39.34
C VAL A 44 24.12 7.56 38.35
N THR A 45 24.27 8.76 37.83
CA THR A 45 25.40 9.11 36.97
C THR A 45 26.45 9.85 37.77
N GLU A 46 27.60 9.24 37.86
CA GLU A 46 28.81 9.81 38.42
C GLU A 46 29.35 10.93 37.52
N SER A 47 29.64 12.09 38.10
CA SER A 47 30.15 13.29 37.48
C SER A 47 31.65 13.20 37.33
N THR A 48 32.15 13.20 36.10
CA THR A 48 33.60 13.43 35.85
C THR A 48 33.73 14.72 35.03
N SER A 49 34.24 15.76 35.71
CA SER A 49 34.56 17.06 35.14
C SER A 49 35.91 17.02 34.41
N TYR A 50 35.93 17.49 33.15
CA TYR A 50 37.13 17.90 32.46
C TYR A 50 37.02 19.36 32.01
N THR A 51 37.85 20.18 32.62
CA THR A 51 38.15 21.55 32.24
C THR A 51 39.13 21.54 31.10
N THR A 52 38.88 22.27 30.00
CA THR A 52 39.93 22.78 29.13
C THR A 52 39.53 24.08 28.46
N SER A 53 40.28 25.07 28.82
CA SER A 53 40.51 26.44 28.46
C SER A 53 40.23 26.94 27.05
N MET A 54 39.68 28.13 27.05
CA MET A 54 39.75 29.34 26.24
C MET A 54 40.67 29.35 24.99
N SER A 55 40.10 29.80 23.87
CA SER A 55 40.80 30.77 23.03
C SER A 55 39.82 31.69 22.33
N SER A 56 39.97 32.98 22.62
CA SER A 56 39.24 34.09 22.04
C SER A 56 39.82 34.46 20.66
N SER A 57 38.96 34.69 19.67
CA SER A 57 39.33 35.55 18.55
C SER A 57 38.12 36.39 18.13
N MET A 58 38.27 37.69 18.36
CA MET A 58 37.42 38.75 17.85
C MET A 58 37.58 38.87 16.35
N VAL A 59 36.47 38.96 15.61
CA VAL A 59 36.48 39.56 14.27
C VAL A 59 35.25 40.49 14.13
N SER A 60 35.61 41.69 13.68
CA SER A 60 34.80 42.88 13.50
C SER A 60 33.47 42.70 12.74
N SER A 61 32.47 43.36 13.25
CA SER A 61 31.20 43.67 12.58
C SER A 61 31.38 44.73 11.50
N THR A 62 31.09 44.40 10.23
CA THR A 62 30.78 45.35 9.19
C THR A 62 29.27 45.31 8.92
N THR A 63 28.59 46.40 9.26
CA THR A 63 27.19 46.65 8.98
C THR A 63 27.02 46.96 7.48
N SER A 64 26.43 46.06 6.72
CA SER A 64 25.98 46.28 5.36
C SER A 64 24.48 46.46 5.37
N THR A 65 24.02 47.69 5.14
CA THR A 65 22.62 48.06 4.96
C THR A 65 22.19 47.62 3.57
N SER A 66 21.46 46.49 3.48
CA SER A 66 20.80 46.06 2.24
C SER A 66 19.36 46.56 2.21
N THR A 67 19.08 47.46 1.31
CA THR A 67 17.72 47.87 0.94
C THR A 67 17.00 46.69 0.28
N THR A 68 16.01 46.15 0.97
CA THR A 68 15.16 45.07 0.47
C THR A 68 14.14 45.66 -0.49
N SER A 69 14.33 45.52 -1.79
CA SER A 69 13.26 45.69 -2.78
C SER A 69 12.28 44.52 -2.68
N VAL A 70 11.08 44.83 -2.24
CA VAL A 70 9.96 43.85 -2.23
C VAL A 70 9.50 43.66 -3.67
N SER A 71 10.01 42.64 -4.34
CA SER A 71 9.42 42.10 -5.56
C SER A 71 8.18 41.29 -5.17
N SER A 72 7.01 41.83 -5.44
CA SER A 72 5.76 41.08 -5.38
C SER A 72 5.73 40.05 -6.50
N THR A 73 6.21 38.85 -6.21
CA THR A 73 6.00 37.66 -7.05
C THR A 73 4.54 37.23 -6.92
N THR A 74 3.75 37.58 -7.93
CA THR A 74 2.42 37.00 -8.13
C THR A 74 2.60 35.51 -8.35
N SER A 75 2.37 34.73 -7.29
CA SER A 75 2.34 33.27 -7.38
C SER A 75 1.14 32.85 -8.21
N THR A 76 1.35 32.67 -9.51
CA THR A 76 0.36 31.99 -10.37
C THR A 76 0.27 30.56 -9.88
N THR A 77 -0.73 30.25 -9.06
CA THR A 77 -1.09 28.88 -8.70
C THR A 77 -1.63 28.23 -9.97
N THR A 78 -0.74 27.63 -10.76
CA THR A 78 -1.13 26.70 -11.80
C THR A 78 -1.77 25.51 -11.11
N ASN A 79 -3.10 25.45 -11.14
CA ASN A 79 -3.85 24.26 -10.82
C ASN A 79 -3.45 23.19 -11.86
N MET A 80 -2.39 22.46 -11.56
CA MET A 80 -2.04 21.24 -12.28
C MET A 80 -3.14 20.24 -11.94
N THR A 81 -4.21 20.22 -12.71
CA THR A 81 -5.13 19.09 -12.75
C THR A 81 -4.31 17.91 -13.26
N SER A 82 -3.76 17.13 -12.35
CA SER A 82 -3.01 15.91 -12.68
C SER A 82 -4.01 14.95 -13.31
N SER A 83 -4.13 14.98 -14.63
CA SER A 83 -4.89 13.96 -15.36
C SER A 83 -4.16 12.63 -15.23
N LEU A 84 -4.91 11.60 -14.90
CA LEU A 84 -4.37 10.24 -14.89
C LEU A 84 -3.86 9.87 -16.30
N PRO A 85 -2.85 9.00 -16.40
CA PRO A 85 -2.42 8.44 -17.69
C PRO A 85 -3.59 7.81 -18.44
N ALA A 86 -3.50 7.78 -19.76
CA ALA A 86 -4.50 7.12 -20.60
C ALA A 86 -4.63 5.63 -20.21
N GLY A 87 -5.85 5.13 -20.07
CA GLY A 87 -6.14 3.78 -19.64
C GLY A 87 -6.01 3.53 -18.12
N ALA A 88 -5.65 4.54 -17.35
CA ALA A 88 -5.55 4.40 -15.90
C ALA A 88 -6.93 4.53 -15.23
N THR A 89 -7.15 3.71 -14.21
CA THR A 89 -8.30 3.79 -13.31
C THR A 89 -7.82 4.15 -11.90
N MET A 90 -8.41 5.19 -11.32
CA MET A 90 -8.05 5.65 -9.97
C MET A 90 -8.40 4.59 -8.93
N LEU A 91 -7.47 4.32 -8.01
CA LEU A 91 -7.72 3.49 -6.83
C LEU A 91 -8.43 4.28 -5.73
N PRO A 92 -9.24 3.64 -4.89
CA PRO A 92 -9.73 4.27 -3.66
C PRO A 92 -8.56 4.64 -2.74
N TYR A 93 -8.56 5.87 -2.23
CA TYR A 93 -7.49 6.35 -1.35
C TYR A 93 -7.97 7.44 -0.39
N ASN A 94 -7.21 7.65 0.67
CA ASN A 94 -7.39 8.76 1.61
C ASN A 94 -6.08 9.56 1.71
N PRO A 95 -6.04 10.80 1.15
CA PRO A 95 -4.82 11.60 1.14
C PRO A 95 -4.45 12.14 2.53
N SER A 96 -5.43 12.30 3.44
CA SER A 96 -5.18 12.84 4.78
C SER A 96 -4.34 11.92 5.64
N ASN A 97 -4.52 10.61 5.51
CA ASN A 97 -3.73 9.59 6.23
C ASN A 97 -2.80 8.79 5.32
N LYS A 98 -2.65 9.22 4.04
CA LYS A 98 -1.77 8.62 3.05
C LYS A 98 -2.02 7.11 2.86
N THR A 99 -3.26 6.73 2.67
CA THR A 99 -3.68 5.34 2.53
C THR A 99 -4.29 5.07 1.16
N VAL A 100 -3.92 3.95 0.56
CA VAL A 100 -4.46 3.43 -0.72
C VAL A 100 -5.08 2.08 -0.47
N PHE A 101 -6.22 1.79 -1.10
CA PHE A 101 -6.91 0.51 -1.01
C PHE A 101 -6.81 -0.24 -2.35
N LEU A 102 -6.30 -1.46 -2.29
CA LEU A 102 -6.23 -2.39 -3.42
C LEU A 102 -7.16 -3.57 -3.13
N TYR A 103 -8.19 -3.73 -3.95
CA TYR A 103 -9.12 -4.84 -3.87
C TYR A 103 -8.73 -5.87 -4.93
N LEU A 104 -8.42 -7.07 -4.48
CA LEU A 104 -8.11 -8.20 -5.34
C LEU A 104 -9.04 -9.36 -5.03
N ASP A 105 -9.43 -10.08 -6.06
CA ASP A 105 -10.09 -11.37 -5.93
C ASP A 105 -9.44 -12.40 -6.85
N SER A 106 -9.74 -13.67 -6.60
CA SER A 106 -9.50 -14.75 -7.54
C SER A 106 -10.82 -15.38 -7.93
N SER A 107 -10.96 -15.74 -9.21
CA SER A 107 -12.16 -16.30 -9.77
C SER A 107 -11.90 -17.71 -10.30
N SER A 108 -12.91 -18.58 -10.24
CA SER A 108 -12.88 -19.89 -10.89
C SER A 108 -13.18 -19.83 -12.39
N SER A 109 -13.57 -18.67 -12.92
CA SER A 109 -13.81 -18.49 -14.35
C SER A 109 -12.50 -18.30 -15.11
N GLY A 110 -12.28 -19.10 -16.16
CA GLY A 110 -11.05 -19.04 -16.96
C GLY A 110 -9.87 -19.73 -16.27
N ASN A 111 -8.70 -19.10 -16.31
CA ASN A 111 -7.53 -19.58 -15.58
C ASN A 111 -7.76 -19.35 -14.06
N PRO A 112 -7.77 -20.40 -13.22
CA PRO A 112 -7.99 -20.24 -11.78
C PRO A 112 -6.86 -19.50 -11.05
N LEU A 113 -5.68 -19.37 -11.68
CA LEU A 113 -4.50 -18.67 -11.15
C LEU A 113 -4.52 -17.20 -11.61
N ASN A 114 -5.44 -16.42 -11.06
CA ASN A 114 -5.65 -15.04 -11.47
C ASN A 114 -5.92 -14.10 -10.29
N TYR A 115 -5.70 -12.79 -10.53
CA TYR A 115 -6.26 -11.70 -9.73
C TYR A 115 -7.18 -10.86 -10.60
N ASN A 116 -8.42 -10.66 -10.16
CA ASN A 116 -9.45 -9.90 -10.89
C ASN A 116 -9.61 -10.38 -12.35
N GLY A 117 -9.53 -11.71 -12.56
CA GLY A 117 -9.62 -12.33 -13.87
C GLY A 117 -8.37 -12.24 -14.75
N THR A 118 -7.27 -11.69 -14.27
CA THR A 118 -6.02 -11.48 -15.02
C THR A 118 -4.81 -12.09 -14.32
N GLY A 119 -3.69 -12.21 -15.03
CA GLY A 119 -2.41 -12.67 -14.51
C GLY A 119 -1.25 -12.12 -15.32
N ASN A 120 -0.04 -12.60 -15.05
CA ASN A 120 1.18 -12.25 -15.79
C ASN A 120 1.42 -10.73 -15.87
N ASP A 121 1.30 -10.02 -14.75
CA ASP A 121 1.52 -8.58 -14.66
C ASP A 121 0.54 -7.73 -15.51
N ALA A 122 -0.62 -8.26 -15.88
CA ALA A 122 -1.61 -7.51 -16.64
C ALA A 122 -2.19 -6.32 -15.83
N ILE A 123 -2.21 -6.38 -14.49
CA ILE A 123 -2.61 -5.27 -13.62
C ILE A 123 -1.36 -4.68 -12.97
N ARG A 124 -1.04 -3.43 -13.30
CA ARG A 124 0.03 -2.65 -12.68
C ARG A 124 -0.54 -1.57 -11.78
N VAL A 125 -0.10 -1.56 -10.53
CA VAL A 125 -0.55 -0.66 -9.47
C VAL A 125 0.47 0.45 -9.28
N TYR A 126 0.03 1.70 -9.30
CA TYR A 126 0.88 2.89 -9.10
C TYR A 126 0.41 3.63 -7.85
N ILE A 127 1.31 3.83 -6.89
CA ILE A 127 1.00 4.50 -5.63
C ILE A 127 2.05 5.56 -5.28
N PRO A 128 1.68 6.60 -4.53
CA PRO A 128 2.66 7.54 -3.99
C PRO A 128 3.63 6.82 -3.03
N ALA A 129 4.93 7.07 -3.19
CA ALA A 129 5.94 6.51 -2.29
C ALA A 129 5.72 6.98 -0.83
N GLY A 130 5.91 6.08 0.12
CA GLY A 130 5.71 6.33 1.54
C GLY A 130 4.24 6.32 1.98
N TRP A 131 3.30 5.96 1.10
CA TRP A 131 1.92 5.74 1.48
C TRP A 131 1.70 4.29 1.94
N THR A 132 0.70 4.10 2.80
CA THR A 132 0.29 2.77 3.25
C THR A 132 -0.67 2.16 2.23
N LEU A 133 -0.28 1.03 1.67
CA LEU A 133 -1.14 0.19 0.84
C LEU A 133 -1.89 -0.78 1.75
N ILE A 134 -3.21 -0.78 1.68
CA ILE A 134 -4.08 -1.78 2.29
C ILE A 134 -4.58 -2.68 1.17
N VAL A 135 -4.27 -3.97 1.27
CA VAL A 135 -4.76 -5.00 0.36
C VAL A 135 -5.92 -5.72 1.01
N ILE A 136 -7.05 -5.78 0.34
CA ILE A 136 -8.21 -6.58 0.69
C ILE A 136 -8.37 -7.65 -0.40
N TYR A 137 -8.27 -8.91 0.00
CA TYR A 137 -8.30 -10.03 -0.91
C TYR A 137 -9.45 -10.97 -0.56
N THR A 138 -10.24 -11.38 -1.58
CA THR A 138 -11.29 -12.39 -1.45
C THR A 138 -11.04 -13.55 -2.41
N ASN A 139 -11.03 -14.76 -1.89
CA ASN A 139 -10.86 -15.95 -2.71
C ASN A 139 -12.22 -16.49 -3.18
N TYR A 140 -12.55 -16.33 -4.46
CA TYR A 140 -13.72 -16.97 -5.09
C TYR A 140 -13.34 -18.21 -5.93
N ALA A 141 -12.05 -18.49 -6.09
CA ALA A 141 -11.59 -19.68 -6.80
C ALA A 141 -11.76 -20.95 -5.95
N SER A 142 -11.71 -22.11 -6.59
CA SER A 142 -11.80 -23.42 -5.93
C SER A 142 -10.50 -23.84 -5.21
N LEU A 143 -9.36 -23.26 -5.59
CA LEU A 143 -8.07 -23.49 -4.97
C LEU A 143 -7.81 -22.47 -3.86
N ASN A 144 -6.95 -22.81 -2.91
CA ASN A 144 -6.47 -21.86 -1.93
C ASN A 144 -5.54 -20.84 -2.59
N HIS A 145 -5.72 -19.56 -2.24
CA HIS A 145 -4.89 -18.46 -2.70
C HIS A 145 -4.69 -17.43 -1.59
N ASN A 146 -3.72 -16.56 -1.75
CA ASN A 146 -3.50 -15.40 -0.89
C ASN A 146 -2.85 -14.26 -1.70
N VAL A 147 -2.50 -13.17 -1.03
CA VAL A 147 -1.70 -12.10 -1.62
C VAL A 147 -0.50 -11.83 -0.74
N VAL A 148 0.67 -12.07 -1.27
CA VAL A 148 1.97 -11.72 -0.70
C VAL A 148 2.43 -10.42 -1.35
N ILE A 149 2.83 -9.43 -0.55
CA ILE A 149 3.55 -8.26 -1.04
C ILE A 149 5.03 -8.48 -0.78
N LEU A 150 5.84 -8.40 -1.83
CA LEU A 150 7.28 -8.65 -1.71
C LEU A 150 8.11 -7.63 -2.49
N GLN A 151 9.31 -7.36 -1.97
CA GLN A 151 10.36 -6.64 -2.69
C GLN A 151 11.08 -7.65 -3.57
N ASN A 152 10.75 -7.67 -4.86
CA ASN A 152 11.28 -8.63 -5.81
C ASN A 152 12.76 -8.36 -6.14
N THR A 153 13.50 -9.43 -6.40
CA THR A 153 14.90 -9.42 -6.84
C THR A 153 15.04 -9.86 -8.29
N THR A 154 13.96 -10.36 -8.89
CA THR A 154 13.89 -10.82 -10.28
C THR A 154 12.86 -10.00 -11.04
N ALA A 155 12.93 -9.99 -12.37
CA ALA A 155 11.99 -9.24 -13.22
C ALA A 155 10.61 -9.92 -13.29
N THR A 156 10.57 -11.25 -13.20
CA THR A 156 9.37 -12.10 -13.20
C THR A 156 9.56 -13.24 -12.22
N PRO A 157 8.49 -13.86 -11.68
CA PRO A 157 8.61 -15.06 -10.86
C PRO A 157 9.35 -16.17 -11.61
N ASN A 158 10.35 -16.76 -10.97
CA ASN A 158 11.16 -17.84 -11.55
C ASN A 158 11.31 -19.06 -10.62
N SER A 159 10.75 -18.97 -9.41
CA SER A 159 10.72 -20.04 -8.43
C SER A 159 9.28 -20.49 -8.14
N SER A 160 9.09 -21.76 -7.80
CA SER A 160 7.81 -22.25 -7.28
C SER A 160 7.48 -21.63 -5.91
N ASP A 161 8.49 -21.33 -5.11
CA ASP A 161 8.38 -20.57 -3.88
C ASP A 161 8.71 -19.10 -4.15
N VAL A 162 7.70 -18.23 -4.09
CA VAL A 162 7.83 -16.80 -4.34
C VAL A 162 8.78 -16.10 -3.35
N GLY A 163 9.03 -16.68 -2.18
CA GLY A 163 10.01 -16.19 -1.21
C GLY A 163 11.46 -16.26 -1.71
N ASN A 164 11.75 -17.13 -2.69
CA ASN A 164 13.06 -17.18 -3.34
C ASN A 164 13.25 -16.07 -4.39
N ASP A 165 12.16 -15.44 -4.83
CA ASP A 165 12.18 -14.35 -5.82
C ASP A 165 12.26 -12.96 -5.17
N GLY A 166 12.23 -12.88 -3.83
CA GLY A 166 12.34 -11.61 -3.12
C GLY A 166 12.04 -11.68 -1.63
N LYS A 167 12.13 -10.51 -0.97
CA LYS A 167 11.82 -10.37 0.45
C LYS A 167 10.32 -10.15 0.64
N ILE A 168 9.65 -11.05 1.34
CA ILE A 168 8.25 -10.91 1.72
C ILE A 168 8.10 -9.80 2.77
N LEU A 169 7.21 -8.86 2.53
CA LEU A 169 6.95 -7.70 3.38
C LEU A 169 5.69 -7.90 4.22
N THR A 170 4.62 -8.42 3.61
CA THR A 170 3.34 -8.70 4.29
C THR A 170 2.49 -9.68 3.48
N VAL A 171 1.46 -10.28 4.10
CA VAL A 171 0.61 -11.30 3.48
C VAL A 171 -0.86 -11.10 3.88
N ALA A 172 -1.75 -11.01 2.92
CA ALA A 172 -3.18 -11.17 3.13
C ALA A 172 -3.56 -12.64 2.96
N GLY A 173 -3.93 -13.30 4.03
CA GLY A 173 -4.25 -14.74 4.05
C GLY A 173 -3.08 -15.63 4.44
N GLY A 174 -2.20 -15.12 5.32
CA GLY A 174 -1.07 -15.83 5.90
C GLY A 174 -0.21 -14.91 6.75
N THR A 175 1.04 -15.31 6.96
CA THR A 175 2.08 -14.51 7.62
C THR A 175 3.35 -14.51 6.76
N THR A 176 4.31 -13.64 7.08
CA THR A 176 5.59 -13.59 6.35
C THR A 176 6.44 -14.85 6.49
N THR A 177 6.14 -15.71 7.44
CA THR A 177 6.81 -17.00 7.68
C THR A 177 5.93 -18.21 7.36
N ASN A 178 4.63 -17.99 7.04
CA ASN A 178 3.68 -19.04 6.66
C ASN A 178 2.72 -18.46 5.61
N TYR A 179 3.18 -18.33 4.39
CA TYR A 179 2.45 -17.73 3.25
C TYR A 179 2.04 -18.77 2.19
N GLU A 180 2.47 -20.02 2.32
CA GLU A 180 2.26 -21.03 1.28
C GLU A 180 0.86 -21.65 1.30
N GLY A 181 0.12 -21.53 2.41
CA GLY A 181 -1.16 -22.22 2.59
C GLY A 181 -2.34 -21.56 1.88
N GLY A 182 -2.36 -20.24 1.82
CA GLY A 182 -3.49 -19.46 1.29
C GLY A 182 -4.76 -19.56 2.14
N ILE A 183 -5.86 -18.93 1.68
CA ILE A 183 -7.20 -19.00 2.27
C ILE A 183 -8.15 -19.75 1.34
N SER A 184 -9.15 -20.40 1.94
CA SER A 184 -10.14 -21.20 1.21
C SER A 184 -11.15 -20.34 0.46
N THR A 185 -11.86 -20.97 -0.46
CA THR A 185 -12.99 -20.38 -1.22
C THR A 185 -13.99 -19.67 -0.30
N GLY A 186 -14.44 -18.49 -0.69
CA GLY A 186 -15.37 -17.64 0.06
C GLY A 186 -14.74 -16.85 1.20
N SER A 187 -13.47 -17.07 1.51
CA SER A 187 -12.77 -16.34 2.59
C SER A 187 -12.22 -15.01 2.10
N THR A 188 -12.17 -14.03 3.01
CA THR A 188 -11.54 -12.73 2.80
C THR A 188 -10.44 -12.50 3.83
N ALA A 189 -9.33 -11.94 3.39
CA ALA A 189 -8.21 -11.53 4.24
C ALA A 189 -7.73 -10.14 3.85
N SER A 190 -7.06 -9.45 4.77
CA SER A 190 -6.46 -8.15 4.50
C SER A 190 -5.08 -8.03 5.13
N THR A 191 -4.27 -7.15 4.55
CA THR A 191 -2.98 -6.77 5.11
C THR A 191 -2.66 -5.33 4.75
N SER A 192 -1.62 -4.78 5.37
CA SER A 192 -1.16 -3.43 5.07
C SER A 192 0.36 -3.33 5.11
N VAL A 193 0.91 -2.44 4.29
CA VAL A 193 2.34 -2.15 4.24
C VAL A 193 2.58 -0.73 3.76
N THR A 194 3.55 -0.04 4.34
CA THR A 194 4.03 1.25 3.83
C THR A 194 5.20 0.99 2.89
N LEU A 195 5.07 1.44 1.63
CA LEU A 195 6.06 1.16 0.60
C LEU A 195 6.92 2.41 0.30
N PRO A 196 8.22 2.40 0.59
CA PRO A 196 9.18 3.36 0.05
C PRO A 196 9.16 3.38 -1.49
N ALA A 197 9.80 4.38 -2.10
CA ALA A 197 9.97 4.39 -3.56
C ALA A 197 10.65 3.11 -4.03
N GLY A 198 10.06 2.42 -5.01
CA GLY A 198 10.54 1.14 -5.49
C GLY A 198 9.53 0.39 -6.33
N ILE A 199 9.96 -0.78 -6.80
CA ILE A 199 9.13 -1.75 -7.52
C ILE A 199 8.96 -2.96 -6.61
N TYR A 200 7.72 -3.45 -6.54
CA TYR A 200 7.31 -4.56 -5.70
C TYR A 200 6.37 -5.46 -6.50
N TRP A 201 6.15 -6.68 -6.03
CA TRP A 201 5.06 -7.51 -6.53
C TRP A 201 3.96 -7.68 -5.50
N TYR A 202 2.76 -7.87 -5.99
CA TYR A 202 1.73 -8.64 -5.33
C TYR A 202 1.64 -9.99 -6.05
N ALA A 203 1.70 -11.09 -5.32
CA ALA A 203 1.77 -12.43 -5.89
C ALA A 203 1.08 -13.45 -4.98
N CYS A 204 0.64 -14.58 -5.54
CA CYS A 204 0.18 -15.69 -4.72
C CYS A 204 1.36 -16.42 -4.09
N GLY A 205 1.32 -16.62 -2.77
CA GLY A 205 2.36 -17.35 -2.03
C GLY A 205 2.24 -18.85 -2.12
N VAL A 206 1.10 -19.39 -2.59
CA VAL A 206 0.94 -20.84 -2.77
C VAL A 206 1.94 -21.33 -3.82
N PRO A 207 2.71 -22.41 -3.53
CA PRO A 207 3.81 -22.84 -4.40
C PRO A 207 3.39 -23.06 -5.85
N GLY A 208 4.16 -22.47 -6.77
CA GLY A 208 3.93 -22.56 -8.22
C GLY A 208 2.91 -21.58 -8.79
N HIS A 209 2.06 -20.96 -7.97
CA HIS A 209 0.99 -20.09 -8.47
C HIS A 209 1.52 -18.78 -9.07
N ALA A 210 2.48 -18.12 -8.42
CA ALA A 210 3.14 -16.93 -8.95
C ALA A 210 3.89 -17.25 -10.26
N LEU A 211 4.65 -18.36 -10.28
CA LEU A 211 5.37 -18.85 -11.46
C LEU A 211 4.41 -19.14 -12.64
N ALA A 212 3.19 -19.60 -12.35
CA ALA A 212 2.14 -19.86 -13.35
C ALA A 212 1.34 -18.60 -13.73
N GLY A 213 1.74 -17.41 -13.28
CA GLY A 213 1.19 -16.13 -13.72
C GLY A 213 0.31 -15.41 -12.68
N MET A 214 0.12 -15.94 -11.47
CA MET A 214 -0.69 -15.27 -10.44
C MET A 214 0.12 -14.20 -9.70
N TRP A 215 0.42 -13.10 -10.40
CA TRP A 215 1.20 -11.97 -9.89
C TRP A 215 0.99 -10.69 -10.70
N GLY A 216 1.40 -9.56 -10.13
CA GLY A 216 1.48 -8.27 -10.80
C GLY A 216 2.39 -7.30 -10.04
N THR A 217 2.65 -6.14 -10.65
CA THR A 217 3.61 -5.14 -10.18
C THR A 217 2.94 -4.02 -9.40
N ILE A 218 3.60 -3.57 -8.33
CA ILE A 218 3.32 -2.31 -7.63
C ILE A 218 4.50 -1.37 -7.82
N ILE A 219 4.24 -0.18 -8.34
CA ILE A 219 5.21 0.89 -8.50
C ILE A 219 4.91 1.97 -7.45
N ALA A 220 5.73 2.06 -6.40
CA ALA A 220 5.68 3.16 -5.44
C ALA A 220 6.65 4.26 -5.90
N SER A 221 6.13 5.46 -6.21
CA SER A 221 6.95 6.52 -6.79
C SER A 221 6.60 7.88 -6.21
N THR A 222 7.63 8.74 -6.06
CA THR A 222 7.46 10.15 -5.65
C THR A 222 6.80 11.00 -6.73
N SER A 223 6.81 10.56 -7.99
CA SER A 223 6.12 11.24 -9.09
C SER A 223 4.62 10.91 -9.17
N VAL A 224 4.18 9.85 -8.50
CA VAL A 224 2.76 9.51 -8.39
C VAL A 224 2.15 10.32 -7.25
N THR A 225 1.16 11.15 -7.55
CA THR A 225 0.42 11.96 -6.55
C THR A 225 -0.97 11.41 -6.28
N THR A 226 -1.56 10.75 -7.27
CA THR A 226 -2.87 10.09 -7.19
C THR A 226 -2.68 8.61 -7.52
N PRO A 227 -3.09 7.67 -6.66
CA PRO A 227 -2.91 6.26 -6.93
C PRO A 227 -3.87 5.74 -8.00
N TYR A 228 -3.36 4.85 -8.86
CA TYR A 228 -4.13 4.29 -9.97
C TYR A 228 -3.63 2.91 -10.37
N VAL A 229 -4.43 2.21 -11.16
CA VAL A 229 -4.04 0.97 -11.86
C VAL A 229 -4.09 1.17 -13.36
N ILE A 230 -3.24 0.44 -14.08
CA ILE A 230 -3.33 0.24 -15.52
C ILE A 230 -3.51 -1.25 -15.75
N ILE A 231 -4.50 -1.60 -16.58
CA ILE A 231 -4.73 -2.98 -17.03
C ILE A 231 -4.27 -3.06 -18.48
N THR A 232 -3.30 -3.94 -18.72
CA THR A 232 -2.81 -4.25 -20.08
C THR A 232 -3.45 -5.54 -20.54
N SER A 233 -4.03 -5.50 -21.72
CA SER A 233 -4.62 -6.68 -22.39
C SER A 233 -3.56 -7.45 -23.16
#